data_3b7c85b7a4560f5e972e703129657868
#
_entry.id   3b7c85b7a4560f5e972e703129657868
#
_cell.length_a   1.000
_cell.length_b   1.000
_cell.length_c   1.000
_cell.angle_alpha   90.00
_cell.angle_beta   90.00
_cell.angle_gamma   90.00
#
_symmetry.space_group_name_H-M   'P 1'
#
loop_
_entity.id
_entity.type
_entity.pdbx_description
1 polymer ?
#
loop_
_entity_poly.entity_id
_entity_poly.type
_entity_poly.pdbx_seq_one_letter_code
_entity_poly.pdbx_strand_id
1 'polypeptide(L)'
;MAIFHLNYRGCSPATGAGAVRKAAYQSGQALVEERTGQLCDYARKERVVEEGLSLPGGVPPIGRGELWNVAERAWAEGGGGNELVALRYEFALPIELDAAGRRACVRDFCGMFPAKACDWAIHDDGR
;
A
#
# COMPACT_ATOMS: atom_id res chain seq x y z
N MET A 1 7.43 26.08 6.79
CA MET A 1 8.19 25.30 5.78
C MET A 1 7.93 23.83 5.96
N ALA A 2 7.56 23.15 4.89
CA ALA A 2 7.34 21.71 4.96
C ALA A 2 8.67 20.96 5.04
N ILE A 3 8.75 20.00 5.96
CA ILE A 3 9.88 19.10 6.03
C ILE A 3 9.59 17.93 5.12
N PHE A 4 10.42 17.75 4.12
CA PHE A 4 10.27 16.65 3.17
C PHE A 4 11.09 15.45 3.64
N HIS A 5 10.41 14.31 3.75
CA HIS A 5 11.04 13.03 4.05
C HIS A 5 10.47 11.98 3.11
N LEU A 6 11.34 11.35 2.33
CA LEU A 6 10.96 10.27 1.44
C LEU A 6 11.81 9.04 1.74
N ASN A 7 11.14 7.94 2.03
CA ASN A 7 11.76 6.63 2.17
C ASN A 7 11.19 5.69 1.11
N TYR A 8 12.06 4.88 0.53
CA TYR A 8 11.71 4.01 -0.58
C TYR A 8 12.23 2.60 -0.32
N ARG A 9 11.37 1.59 -0.52
CA ARG A 9 11.74 0.18 -0.35
C ARG A 9 11.09 -0.69 -1.40
N GLY A 10 11.85 -1.70 -1.87
CA GLY A 10 11.30 -2.81 -2.62
C GLY A 10 10.68 -3.86 -1.68
N CYS A 11 9.61 -4.49 -2.11
CA CYS A 11 8.93 -5.53 -1.34
C CYS A 11 8.95 -6.85 -2.10
N SER A 12 9.46 -7.90 -1.45
CA SER A 12 9.47 -9.26 -1.99
C SER A 12 9.07 -10.25 -0.90
N PRO A 13 8.16 -11.21 -1.18
CA PRO A 13 7.83 -12.25 -0.21
C PRO A 13 9.01 -13.14 0.18
N ALA A 14 10.05 -13.21 -0.65
CA ALA A 14 11.25 -14.00 -0.35
C ALA A 14 12.12 -13.40 0.75
N THR A 15 12.05 -12.08 0.96
CA THR A 15 12.93 -11.37 1.90
C THR A 15 12.21 -10.77 3.09
N GLY A 16 10.93 -11.04 3.25
CA GLY A 16 10.14 -10.50 4.35
C GLY A 16 8.67 -10.88 4.25
N ALA A 17 7.82 -10.08 4.87
CA ALA A 17 6.38 -10.30 4.79
C ALA A 17 5.88 -10.13 3.36
N GLY A 18 4.86 -10.89 2.98
CA GLY A 18 4.22 -10.77 1.67
C GLY A 18 3.44 -9.48 1.50
N ALA A 19 3.03 -9.23 0.26
CA ALA A 19 2.34 -7.99 -0.09
C ALA A 19 0.98 -7.86 0.61
N VAL A 20 0.23 -8.97 0.73
CA VAL A 20 -1.08 -8.95 1.41
C VAL A 20 -0.93 -8.56 2.87
N ARG A 21 0.05 -9.13 3.58
CA ARG A 21 0.31 -8.78 4.98
C ARG A 21 0.69 -7.31 5.13
N LYS A 22 1.57 -6.82 4.26
CA LYS A 22 1.99 -5.40 4.28
C LYS A 22 0.83 -4.46 3.99
N ALA A 23 -0.04 -4.83 3.05
CA ALA A 23 -1.24 -4.05 2.73
C ALA A 23 -2.23 -4.03 3.90
N ALA A 24 -2.44 -5.17 4.56
CA ALA A 24 -3.29 -5.26 5.75
C ALA A 24 -2.75 -4.36 6.87
N TYR A 25 -1.46 -4.44 7.14
CA TYR A 25 -0.80 -3.63 8.16
C TYR A 25 -0.93 -2.13 7.84
N GLN A 26 -0.62 -1.75 6.62
CA GLN A 26 -0.64 -0.35 6.21
C GLN A 26 -2.04 0.27 6.26
N SER A 27 -3.06 -0.48 5.81
CA SER A 27 -4.44 0.02 5.74
C SER A 27 -5.21 -0.15 7.04
N GLY A 28 -4.70 -0.92 8.00
CA GLY A 28 -5.42 -1.25 9.21
C GLY A 28 -6.62 -2.15 8.95
N GLN A 29 -6.48 -3.13 8.07
CA GLN A 29 -7.55 -4.04 7.68
C GLN A 29 -7.19 -5.49 7.96
N ALA A 30 -8.19 -6.36 7.89
CA ALA A 30 -8.01 -7.81 7.95
C ALA A 30 -8.08 -8.36 6.53
N LEU A 31 -6.99 -8.98 6.06
CA LEU A 31 -6.92 -9.54 4.71
C LEU A 31 -6.40 -10.99 4.80
N VAL A 32 -6.93 -11.86 3.96
CA VAL A 32 -6.45 -13.24 3.85
C VAL A 32 -5.34 -13.32 2.81
N GLU A 33 -4.18 -13.82 3.22
CA GLU A 33 -3.09 -14.12 2.31
C GLU A 33 -3.30 -15.52 1.74
N GLU A 34 -3.74 -15.61 0.49
CA GLU A 34 -4.08 -16.89 -0.14
C GLU A 34 -2.88 -17.81 -0.26
N ARG A 35 -1.70 -17.27 -0.52
CA ARG A 35 -0.48 -18.03 -0.69
C ARG A 35 -0.15 -18.90 0.53
N THR A 36 -0.45 -18.41 1.73
CA THR A 36 -0.18 -19.12 2.99
C THR A 36 -1.44 -19.59 3.70
N GLY A 37 -2.62 -19.12 3.27
CA GLY A 37 -3.88 -19.34 3.96
C GLY A 37 -4.05 -18.53 5.23
N GLN A 38 -3.14 -17.60 5.52
CA GLN A 38 -3.09 -16.90 6.79
C GLN A 38 -3.95 -15.63 6.78
N LEU A 39 -4.72 -15.43 7.85
CA LEU A 39 -5.41 -14.17 8.10
C LEU A 39 -4.43 -13.15 8.66
N CYS A 40 -4.27 -12.04 7.96
CA CYS A 40 -3.46 -10.92 8.40
C CYS A 40 -4.42 -9.86 8.95
N ASP A 41 -4.62 -9.85 10.26
CA ASP A 41 -5.64 -9.03 10.91
C ASP A 41 -5.01 -7.84 11.63
N TYR A 42 -5.17 -6.67 11.06
CA TYR A 42 -4.75 -5.40 11.65
C TYR A 42 -5.93 -4.44 11.82
N ALA A 43 -7.15 -4.97 11.91
CA ALA A 43 -8.37 -4.17 12.00
C ALA A 43 -8.44 -3.30 13.27
N ARG A 44 -7.64 -3.64 14.30
CA ARG A 44 -7.56 -2.86 15.55
C ARG A 44 -6.52 -1.75 15.52
N LYS A 45 -5.81 -1.56 14.41
CA LYS A 45 -4.81 -0.51 14.30
C LYS A 45 -5.49 0.85 14.29
N GLU A 46 -5.09 1.73 15.21
CA GLU A 46 -5.81 2.98 15.47
C GLU A 46 -5.31 4.18 14.69
N ARG A 47 -4.11 4.14 14.12
CA ARG A 47 -3.47 5.33 13.56
C ARG A 47 -3.66 5.53 12.07
N VAL A 48 -4.47 4.70 11.43
CA VAL A 48 -4.82 4.89 10.02
C VAL A 48 -5.98 5.88 9.94
N VAL A 49 -5.72 7.06 9.40
CA VAL A 49 -6.70 8.14 9.30
C VAL A 49 -7.52 8.01 8.01
N GLU A 50 -6.86 7.67 6.93
CA GLU A 50 -7.46 7.46 5.62
C GLU A 50 -6.69 6.40 4.86
N GLU A 51 -7.35 5.73 3.94
CA GLU A 51 -6.74 4.75 3.07
C GLU A 51 -7.49 4.68 1.75
N GLY A 52 -6.87 4.15 0.73
CA GLY A 52 -7.52 4.01 -0.56
C GLY A 52 -6.65 3.29 -1.58
N LEU A 53 -7.26 3.07 -2.72
CA LEU A 53 -6.62 2.49 -3.89
C LEU A 53 -6.76 3.45 -5.07
N SER A 54 -5.71 3.56 -5.86
CA SER A 54 -5.73 4.23 -7.14
C SER A 54 -5.38 3.22 -8.21
N LEU A 55 -6.31 2.94 -9.11
CA LEU A 55 -6.15 1.91 -10.15
C LEU A 55 -5.93 2.55 -11.51
N PRO A 56 -5.17 1.89 -12.41
CA PRO A 56 -5.02 2.37 -13.78
C PRO A 56 -6.37 2.45 -14.50
N GLY A 57 -6.49 3.37 -15.45
CA GLY A 57 -7.70 3.49 -16.28
C GLY A 57 -8.01 2.19 -17.01
N GLY A 58 -9.30 1.84 -17.11
CA GLY A 58 -9.74 0.61 -17.76
C GLY A 58 -9.66 -0.66 -16.91
N VAL A 59 -9.10 -0.57 -15.72
CA VAL A 59 -9.09 -1.71 -14.78
C VAL A 59 -10.40 -1.73 -14.01
N PRO A 60 -11.13 -2.87 -13.96
CA PRO A 60 -12.34 -2.98 -13.16
C PRO A 60 -12.03 -2.75 -11.68
N PRO A 61 -13.00 -2.24 -10.90
CA PRO A 61 -12.82 -2.11 -9.45
C PRO A 61 -12.44 -3.45 -8.81
N ILE A 62 -11.44 -3.40 -7.93
CA ILE A 62 -10.91 -4.57 -7.26
C ILE A 62 -10.65 -4.23 -5.79
N GLY A 63 -10.92 -5.16 -4.89
CA GLY A 63 -10.63 -4.98 -3.48
C GLY A 63 -9.14 -5.11 -3.17
N ARG A 64 -8.72 -4.54 -2.03
CA ARG A 64 -7.31 -4.55 -1.63
C ARG A 64 -6.75 -5.96 -1.51
N GLY A 65 -7.48 -6.85 -0.83
CA GLY A 65 -7.03 -8.23 -0.66
C GLY A 65 -6.87 -8.95 -1.99
N GLU A 66 -7.83 -8.78 -2.89
CA GLU A 66 -7.77 -9.38 -4.22
C GLU A 66 -6.59 -8.84 -5.04
N LEU A 67 -6.39 -7.51 -5.01
CA LEU A 67 -5.28 -6.87 -5.71
C LEU A 67 -3.94 -7.48 -5.31
N TRP A 68 -3.67 -7.56 -4.03
CA TRP A 68 -2.38 -8.04 -3.55
C TRP A 68 -2.23 -9.55 -3.64
N ASN A 69 -3.31 -10.31 -3.55
CA ASN A 69 -3.26 -11.75 -3.80
C ASN A 69 -2.97 -12.05 -5.28
N VAL A 70 -3.53 -11.27 -6.21
CA VAL A 70 -3.19 -11.37 -7.63
C VAL A 70 -1.70 -11.06 -7.85
N ALA A 71 -1.20 -10.02 -7.21
CA ALA A 71 0.21 -9.65 -7.32
C ALA A 71 1.14 -10.75 -6.79
N GLU A 72 0.83 -11.34 -5.63
CA GLU A 72 1.62 -12.44 -5.08
C GLU A 72 1.55 -13.69 -5.95
N ARG A 73 0.40 -13.98 -6.52
CA ARG A 73 0.24 -15.12 -7.44
C ARG A 73 1.09 -14.93 -8.70
N ALA A 74 1.08 -13.75 -9.28
CA ALA A 74 1.90 -13.42 -10.43
C ALA A 74 3.39 -13.54 -10.11
N TRP A 75 3.80 -13.11 -8.93
CA TRP A 75 5.18 -13.27 -8.46
C TRP A 75 5.56 -14.75 -8.38
N ALA A 76 4.71 -15.58 -7.77
CA ALA A 76 4.97 -17.01 -7.62
C ALA A 76 5.01 -17.73 -8.97
N GLU A 77 4.11 -17.41 -9.87
CA GLU A 77 4.06 -17.99 -11.23
C GLU A 77 5.27 -17.57 -12.07
N GLY A 78 5.84 -16.40 -11.83
CA GLY A 78 7.06 -15.94 -12.46
C GLY A 78 8.34 -16.54 -11.88
N GLY A 79 8.23 -17.53 -10.98
CA GLY A 79 9.37 -18.21 -10.36
C GLY A 79 9.69 -17.75 -8.94
N GLY A 80 9.06 -16.69 -8.44
CA GLY A 80 9.30 -16.18 -7.09
C GLY A 80 10.72 -15.62 -6.95
N GLY A 81 11.36 -15.94 -5.83
CA GLY A 81 12.72 -15.49 -5.56
C GLY A 81 12.78 -14.02 -5.13
N ASN A 82 13.82 -13.33 -5.55
CA ASN A 82 14.08 -11.95 -5.11
C ASN A 82 13.37 -10.90 -5.96
N GLU A 83 12.52 -11.29 -6.90
CA GLU A 83 11.74 -10.34 -7.68
C GLU A 83 10.81 -9.55 -6.78
N LEU A 84 10.61 -8.28 -7.11
CA LEU A 84 9.76 -7.39 -6.33
C LEU A 84 8.29 -7.55 -6.72
N VAL A 85 7.43 -7.66 -5.72
CA VAL A 85 5.98 -7.62 -5.90
C VAL A 85 5.49 -6.19 -5.94
N ALA A 86 6.14 -5.29 -5.18
CA ALA A 86 5.73 -3.92 -5.02
C ALA A 86 6.91 -3.03 -4.67
N LEU A 87 6.71 -1.73 -4.89
CA LEU A 87 7.57 -0.68 -4.35
C LEU A 87 6.76 0.08 -3.30
N ARG A 88 7.38 0.34 -2.16
CA ARG A 88 6.77 1.10 -1.07
C ARG A 88 7.44 2.45 -0.93
N TYR A 89 6.63 3.49 -0.94
CA TYR A 89 7.08 4.86 -0.68
C TYR A 89 6.45 5.36 0.61
N GLU A 90 7.25 5.98 1.44
CA GLU A 90 6.79 6.60 2.69
C GLU A 90 7.32 8.02 2.74
N PHE A 91 6.43 8.98 2.95
CA PHE A 91 6.82 10.39 3.02
C PHE A 91 5.93 11.14 4.01
N ALA A 92 6.49 12.20 4.58
CA ALA A 92 5.77 13.07 5.49
C ALA A 92 4.92 14.07 4.72
N LEU A 93 3.67 14.23 5.16
CA LEU A 93 2.80 15.27 4.62
C LEU A 93 2.97 16.56 5.45
N PRO A 94 2.87 17.74 4.83
CA PRO A 94 2.90 19.00 5.58
C PRO A 94 1.79 19.04 6.62
N ILE A 95 2.15 19.42 7.85
CA ILE A 95 1.18 19.46 8.96
C ILE A 95 0.14 20.58 8.79
N GLU A 96 0.45 21.57 7.96
CA GLU A 96 -0.44 22.69 7.68
C GLU A 96 -1.65 22.29 6.82
N LEU A 97 -1.58 21.14 6.17
CA LEU A 97 -2.66 20.70 5.29
C LEU A 97 -3.81 20.10 6.10
N ASP A 98 -5.03 20.43 5.67
CA ASP A 98 -6.22 19.73 6.17
C ASP A 98 -6.35 18.34 5.51
N ALA A 99 -7.42 17.61 5.85
CA ALA A 99 -7.65 16.27 5.31
C ALA A 99 -7.74 16.26 3.78
N ALA A 100 -8.42 17.23 3.20
CA ALA A 100 -8.56 17.34 1.75
C ALA A 100 -7.21 17.61 1.07
N GLY A 101 -6.39 18.49 1.66
CA GLY A 101 -5.07 18.81 1.15
C GLY A 101 -4.11 17.62 1.23
N ARG A 102 -4.15 16.87 2.33
CA ARG A 102 -3.36 15.64 2.49
C ARG A 102 -3.75 14.60 1.45
N ARG A 103 -5.03 14.40 1.24
CA ARG A 103 -5.55 13.47 0.24
C ARG A 103 -5.13 13.87 -1.16
N ALA A 104 -5.18 15.15 -1.48
CA ALA A 104 -4.74 15.67 -2.77
C ALA A 104 -3.25 15.41 -3.02
N CYS A 105 -2.40 15.60 -1.99
CA CYS A 105 -0.97 15.29 -2.10
C CYS A 105 -0.73 13.81 -2.43
N VAL A 106 -1.44 12.92 -1.75
CA VAL A 106 -1.30 11.47 -2.00
C VAL A 106 -1.78 11.12 -3.41
N ARG A 107 -2.89 11.68 -3.85
CA ARG A 107 -3.42 11.45 -5.20
C ARG A 107 -2.48 11.96 -6.28
N ASP A 108 -1.89 13.12 -6.07
CA ASP A 108 -0.90 13.68 -7.01
C ASP A 108 0.32 12.79 -7.10
N PHE A 109 0.79 12.25 -5.98
CA PHE A 109 1.89 11.30 -5.98
C PHE A 109 1.53 10.02 -6.76
N CYS A 110 0.37 9.44 -6.50
CA CYS A 110 -0.11 8.27 -7.24
C CYS A 110 -0.26 8.56 -8.73
N GLY A 111 -0.66 9.78 -9.09
CA GLY A 111 -0.80 10.23 -10.47
C GLY A 111 0.51 10.26 -11.26
N MET A 112 1.65 10.22 -10.58
CA MET A 112 2.97 10.07 -11.24
C MET A 112 3.18 8.66 -11.80
N PHE A 113 2.32 7.70 -11.44
CA PHE A 113 2.40 6.31 -11.87
C PHE A 113 1.09 5.86 -12.51
N PRO A 114 0.67 6.47 -13.64
CA PRO A 114 -0.69 6.24 -14.17
C PRO A 114 -0.95 4.82 -14.65
N ALA A 115 0.10 4.05 -14.95
CA ALA A 115 -0.01 2.65 -15.38
C ALA A 115 0.08 1.65 -14.23
N LYS A 116 0.16 2.12 -12.99
CA LYS A 116 0.33 1.28 -11.80
C LYS A 116 -0.86 1.38 -10.87
N ALA A 117 -1.15 0.28 -10.19
CA ALA A 117 -2.05 0.31 -9.05
C ALA A 117 -1.29 0.86 -7.83
N CYS A 118 -1.89 1.78 -7.13
CA CYS A 118 -1.32 2.36 -5.91
C CYS A 118 -2.24 2.08 -4.74
N ASP A 119 -1.68 1.50 -3.69
CA ASP A 119 -2.35 1.30 -2.42
C ASP A 119 -1.75 2.29 -1.43
N TRP A 120 -2.58 3.14 -0.84
CA TRP A 120 -2.09 4.21 0.01
C TRP A 120 -2.84 4.29 1.33
N ALA A 121 -2.14 4.79 2.34
CA ALA A 121 -2.72 5.07 3.63
C ALA A 121 -2.05 6.30 4.25
N ILE A 122 -2.82 7.07 4.97
CA ILE A 122 -2.34 8.21 5.75
C ILE A 122 -2.42 7.83 7.22
N HIS A 123 -1.28 7.90 7.90
CA HIS A 123 -1.17 7.58 9.31
C HIS A 123 -0.97 8.84 10.12
N ASP A 124 -1.62 8.90 11.28
CA ASP A 124 -1.35 9.90 12.29
C ASP A 124 -0.50 9.24 13.38
N ASP A 125 0.72 9.72 13.54
CA ASP A 125 1.65 9.17 14.53
C ASP A 125 1.53 9.84 15.90
N GLY A 126 0.58 10.75 16.06
CA GLY A 126 0.32 11.45 17.32
C GLY A 126 1.25 12.61 17.62
N ARG A 127 1.97 13.09 16.62
CA ARG A 127 2.87 14.24 16.77
C ARG A 127 2.23 15.55 16.35
#